data_22b480f1e57db00ddce23258b6a9f9ed
#
_entry.id   22b480f1e57db00ddce23258b6a9f9ed
#
_cell.length_a   1.000
_cell.length_b   1.000
_cell.length_c   1.000
_cell.angle_alpha   90.00
_cell.angle_beta   90.00
_cell.angle_gamma   90.00
#
_symmetry.space_group_name_H-M   'P 1'
#
loop_
_entity.id
_entity.type
_entity.pdbx_description
1 polymer ?
#
loop_
_entity_poly.entity_id
_entity_poly.type
_entity_poly.pdbx_seq_one_letter_code
_entity_poly.pdbx_strand_id
1 'polypeptide(L)'
;MLVVECPQQYDAAHCRVDRADLSELSAVAGALCAVLGTGEVRTPAPKTWKGQVPKDVHNARTLARLTPDELACVVWPTALGLRHNVTDAIGLGLWASRRGLPDH
;
A
#
# COMPACT_ATOMS: atom_id res chain seq x y z
N MET A 1 13.36 1.18 7.20
CA MET A 1 12.67 1.89 6.09
C MET A 1 11.17 1.86 6.31
N LEU A 2 10.50 2.97 6.11
CA LEU A 2 9.05 3.05 6.16
C LEU A 2 8.53 3.31 4.74
N VAL A 3 7.51 2.57 4.32
CA VAL A 3 6.88 2.76 3.03
C VAL A 3 5.41 3.08 3.24
N VAL A 4 4.98 4.22 2.75
CA VAL A 4 3.60 4.70 2.87
C VAL A 4 3.12 5.12 1.49
N GLU A 5 1.95 4.63 1.07
CA GLU A 5 1.39 5.06 -0.20
C GLU A 5 1.10 6.55 -0.17
N CYS A 6 1.56 7.27 -1.19
CA CYS A 6 1.25 8.69 -1.34
C CYS A 6 -0.22 8.84 -1.72
N PRO A 7 -1.04 9.55 -0.92
CA PRO A 7 -2.42 9.79 -1.28
C PRO A 7 -2.49 10.54 -2.61
N GLN A 8 -3.26 10.00 -3.56
CA GLN A 8 -3.40 10.61 -4.86
C GLN A 8 -4.61 11.54 -4.86
N GLN A 9 -4.36 12.80 -5.25
CA GLN A 9 -5.44 13.76 -5.43
C GLN A 9 -5.89 13.72 -6.88
N TYR A 10 -7.16 13.40 -7.09
CA TYR A 10 -7.78 13.42 -8.39
C TYR A 10 -8.42 14.79 -8.65
N ASP A 11 -8.81 15.05 -9.90
CA ASP A 11 -9.58 16.26 -10.21
C ASP A 11 -10.95 16.24 -9.52
N ALA A 12 -11.66 17.38 -9.55
CA ALA A 12 -12.92 17.53 -8.81
C ALA A 12 -13.99 16.51 -9.25
N ALA A 13 -13.95 16.05 -10.49
CA ALA A 13 -14.92 15.07 -11.00
C ALA A 13 -14.67 13.65 -10.48
N HIS A 14 -13.44 13.34 -10.11
CA HIS A 14 -13.01 12.01 -9.68
C HIS A 14 -12.58 11.95 -8.22
N CYS A 15 -12.52 13.09 -7.56
CA CYS A 15 -12.05 13.15 -6.17
C CYS A 15 -13.16 12.67 -5.22
N ARG A 16 -12.94 11.51 -4.60
CA ARG A 16 -13.82 10.94 -3.58
C ARG A 16 -13.31 11.19 -2.16
N VAL A 17 -12.13 11.79 -2.06
CA VAL A 17 -11.48 12.03 -0.77
C VAL A 17 -11.39 13.52 -0.55
N ASP A 18 -11.89 13.97 0.58
CA ASP A 18 -11.83 15.35 1.01
C ASP A 18 -10.38 15.77 1.27
N ARG A 19 -10.06 17.06 1.08
CA ARG A 19 -8.75 17.61 1.40
C ARG A 19 -8.41 17.46 2.88
N ALA A 20 -9.40 17.57 3.74
CA ALA A 20 -9.20 17.37 5.18
C ALA A 20 -8.75 15.93 5.46
N ASP A 21 -9.34 14.94 4.78
CA ASP A 21 -8.97 13.54 4.91
C ASP A 21 -7.53 13.29 4.43
N LEU A 22 -7.13 13.94 3.33
CA LEU A 22 -5.75 13.84 2.84
C LEU A 22 -4.77 14.44 3.84
N SER A 23 -5.13 15.56 4.48
CA SER A 23 -4.29 16.18 5.51
C SER A 23 -4.16 15.27 6.74
N GLU A 24 -5.24 14.63 7.15
CA GLU A 24 -5.22 13.69 8.27
C GLU A 24 -4.34 12.47 7.96
N LEU A 25 -4.46 11.91 6.76
CA LEU A 25 -3.63 10.78 6.33
C LEU A 25 -2.14 11.17 6.33
N SER A 26 -1.82 12.37 5.86
CA SER A 26 -0.44 12.86 5.86
C SER A 26 0.09 13.04 7.28
N ALA A 27 -0.75 13.52 8.21
CA ALA A 27 -0.38 13.66 9.61
C ALA A 27 -0.10 12.30 10.26
N VAL A 28 -0.93 11.30 9.97
CA VAL A 28 -0.72 9.93 10.47
C VAL A 28 0.59 9.36 9.94
N ALA A 29 0.87 9.54 8.65
CA ALA A 29 2.12 9.07 8.05
C ALA A 29 3.33 9.74 8.73
N GLY A 30 3.27 11.04 8.97
CA GLY A 30 4.31 11.77 9.68
C GLY A 30 4.51 11.28 11.11
N ALA A 31 3.43 11.02 11.82
CA ALA A 31 3.49 10.47 13.17
C ALA A 31 4.13 9.08 13.20
N LEU A 32 3.78 8.21 12.25
CA LEU A 32 4.41 6.89 12.13
C LEU A 32 5.91 6.99 11.89
N CYS A 33 6.34 7.92 11.03
CA CYS A 33 7.77 8.14 10.79
C CYS A 33 8.50 8.51 12.08
N ALA A 34 7.91 9.40 12.87
CA ALA A 34 8.50 9.86 14.12
C ALA A 34 8.57 8.74 15.17
N VAL A 35 7.49 7.99 15.32
CA VAL A 35 7.41 6.91 16.33
C VAL A 35 8.33 5.75 15.99
N LEU A 36 8.42 5.36 14.72
CA LEU A 36 9.25 4.24 14.29
C LEU A 36 10.73 4.60 14.21
N GLY A 37 11.06 5.89 14.24
CA GLY A 37 12.46 6.34 14.26
C GLY A 37 13.26 5.93 13.01
N THR A 38 12.59 5.69 11.90
CA THR A 38 13.26 5.29 10.67
C THR A 38 13.89 6.47 9.97
N GLY A 39 15.13 6.30 9.46
CA GLY A 39 15.80 7.32 8.68
C GLY A 39 15.46 7.30 7.19
N GLU A 40 14.77 6.28 6.72
CA GLU A 40 14.39 6.15 5.32
C GLU A 40 12.87 6.00 5.18
N VAL A 41 12.28 6.93 4.43
CA VAL A 41 10.83 6.94 4.16
C VAL A 41 10.63 6.99 2.64
N ARG A 42 9.77 6.11 2.12
CA ARG A 42 9.36 6.12 0.72
C ARG A 42 7.86 6.30 0.62
N THR A 43 7.45 7.18 -0.28
CA THR A 43 6.03 7.51 -0.47
C THR A 43 5.64 7.34 -1.93
N PRO A 44 5.60 6.12 -2.45
CA PRO A 44 5.25 5.90 -3.86
C PRO A 44 3.78 6.20 -4.12
N ALA A 45 3.51 6.71 -5.33
CA ALA A 45 2.14 6.83 -5.81
C ALA A 45 1.59 5.45 -6.19
N PRO A 46 0.26 5.24 -6.21
CA PRO A 46 -0.31 3.94 -6.57
C PRO A 46 0.21 3.38 -7.90
N LYS A 47 0.38 4.21 -8.91
CA LYS A 47 0.91 3.78 -10.21
C LYS A 47 2.31 3.21 -10.13
N THR A 48 3.12 3.71 -9.21
CA THR A 48 4.52 3.32 -9.08
C THR A 48 4.67 1.89 -8.61
N TRP A 49 3.85 1.46 -7.63
CA TRP A 49 3.99 0.14 -7.04
C TRP A 49 2.96 -0.87 -7.55
N LYS A 50 1.78 -0.41 -7.98
CA LYS A 50 0.73 -1.29 -8.53
C LYS A 50 0.84 -1.47 -10.04
N GLY A 51 1.27 -0.43 -10.76
CA GLY A 51 1.12 -0.39 -12.20
C GLY A 51 -0.32 -0.14 -12.62
N GLN A 52 -0.67 -0.56 -13.83
CA GLN A 52 -1.99 -0.36 -14.41
C GLN A 52 -2.71 -1.69 -14.68
N VAL A 53 -2.63 -2.61 -13.76
CA VAL A 53 -3.34 -3.89 -13.86
C VAL A 53 -4.68 -3.82 -13.10
N PRO A 54 -5.69 -4.61 -13.49
CA PRO A 54 -6.92 -4.69 -12.73
C PRO A 54 -6.66 -5.10 -11.28
N LYS A 55 -7.48 -4.60 -10.37
CA LYS A 55 -7.30 -4.78 -8.93
C LYS A 55 -7.25 -6.26 -8.52
N ASP A 56 -8.14 -7.06 -9.06
CA ASP A 56 -8.20 -8.49 -8.75
C ASP A 56 -6.96 -9.23 -9.23
N VAL A 57 -6.43 -8.88 -10.41
CA VAL A 57 -5.20 -9.44 -10.96
C VAL A 57 -4.02 -9.06 -10.08
N HIS A 58 -3.94 -7.80 -9.68
CA HIS A 58 -2.88 -7.30 -8.80
C HIS A 58 -2.89 -8.02 -7.45
N ASN A 59 -4.05 -8.17 -6.84
CA ASN A 59 -4.20 -8.85 -5.56
C ASN A 59 -3.77 -10.32 -5.64
N ALA A 60 -4.19 -11.01 -6.68
CA ALA A 60 -3.81 -12.41 -6.89
C ALA A 60 -2.29 -12.56 -7.07
N ARG A 61 -1.67 -11.67 -7.84
CA ARG A 61 -0.22 -11.68 -8.04
C ARG A 61 0.54 -11.38 -6.76
N THR A 62 0.03 -10.46 -5.97
CA THR A 62 0.64 -10.09 -4.68
C THR A 62 0.70 -11.30 -3.76
N LEU A 63 -0.41 -11.98 -3.58
CA LEU A 63 -0.47 -13.15 -2.71
C LEU A 63 0.36 -14.32 -3.24
N ALA A 64 0.43 -14.48 -4.55
CA ALA A 64 1.22 -15.55 -5.17
C ALA A 64 2.73 -15.38 -4.96
N ARG A 65 3.19 -14.18 -4.63
CA ARG A 65 4.61 -13.91 -4.34
C ARG A 65 5.04 -14.24 -2.93
N LEU A 66 4.09 -14.49 -2.04
CA LEU A 66 4.39 -14.89 -0.68
C LEU A 66 4.72 -16.37 -0.62
N THR A 67 5.67 -16.73 0.24
CA THR A 67 5.90 -18.15 0.56
C THR A 67 4.71 -18.66 1.39
N PRO A 68 4.50 -20.00 1.44
CA PRO A 68 3.44 -20.55 2.30
C PRO A 68 3.57 -20.12 3.77
N ASP A 69 4.78 -20.03 4.29
CA ASP A 69 5.01 -19.59 5.67
C ASP A 69 4.66 -18.12 5.86
N GLU A 70 5.01 -17.27 4.90
CA GLU A 70 4.64 -15.86 4.93
C GLU A 70 3.13 -15.68 4.87
N LEU A 71 2.48 -16.42 3.98
CA LEU A 71 1.02 -16.35 3.83
C LEU A 71 0.30 -16.77 5.12
N ALA A 72 0.84 -17.76 5.81
CA ALA A 72 0.30 -18.23 7.09
C ALA A 72 0.41 -17.16 8.19
N CYS A 73 1.33 -16.23 8.07
CA CYS A 73 1.50 -15.14 9.03
C CYS A 73 0.54 -13.97 8.81
N VAL A 74 -0.19 -13.95 7.70
CA VAL A 74 -1.11 -12.85 7.41
C VAL A 74 -2.34 -12.96 8.30
N VAL A 75 -2.65 -11.86 8.99
CA VAL A 75 -3.87 -11.76 9.80
C VAL A 75 -4.92 -11.00 8.98
N TRP A 76 -5.94 -11.73 8.57
CA TRP A 76 -7.00 -11.16 7.75
C TRP A 76 -8.09 -10.52 8.62
N PRO A 77 -8.59 -9.33 8.23
CA PRO A 77 -9.73 -8.74 8.92
C PRO A 77 -11.00 -9.57 8.68
N THR A 78 -11.89 -9.56 9.66
CA THR A 78 -13.17 -10.27 9.55
C THR A 78 -14.05 -9.69 8.44
N ALA A 79 -14.02 -8.36 8.29
CA ALA A 79 -14.79 -7.69 7.25
C ALA A 79 -14.14 -7.90 5.89
N LEU A 80 -14.85 -8.54 4.96
CA LEU A 80 -14.33 -8.85 3.63
C LEU A 80 -13.93 -7.58 2.86
N GLY A 81 -14.66 -6.49 3.03
CA GLY A 81 -14.36 -5.23 2.35
C GLY A 81 -13.05 -4.57 2.78
N LEU A 82 -12.45 -5.01 3.89
CA LEU A 82 -11.17 -4.46 4.38
C LEU A 82 -9.96 -5.30 3.98
N ARG A 83 -10.17 -6.45 3.35
CA ARG A 83 -9.06 -7.35 2.98
C ARG A 83 -8.11 -6.70 1.98
N HIS A 84 -8.61 -5.84 1.10
CA HIS A 84 -7.78 -5.14 0.13
C HIS A 84 -6.72 -4.25 0.79
N ASN A 85 -7.00 -3.73 1.98
CA ASN A 85 -6.03 -2.90 2.72
C ASN A 85 -4.80 -3.73 3.12
N VAL A 86 -5.03 -4.97 3.55
CA VAL A 86 -3.95 -5.89 3.91
C VAL A 86 -3.15 -6.27 2.66
N THR A 87 -3.83 -6.60 1.57
CA THR A 87 -3.16 -6.95 0.30
C THR A 87 -2.34 -5.78 -0.23
N ASP A 88 -2.86 -4.57 -0.14
CA ASP A 88 -2.14 -3.36 -0.56
C ASP A 88 -0.88 -3.14 0.29
N ALA A 89 -0.97 -3.32 1.60
CA ALA A 89 0.19 -3.19 2.48
C ALA A 89 1.27 -4.23 2.14
N ILE A 90 0.87 -5.47 1.86
CA ILE A 90 1.78 -6.52 1.42
C ILE A 90 2.44 -6.13 0.09
N GLY A 91 1.65 -5.63 -0.85
CA GLY A 91 2.15 -5.20 -2.16
C GLY A 91 3.18 -4.08 -2.05
N LEU A 92 2.95 -3.11 -1.18
CA LEU A 92 3.90 -2.05 -0.90
C LEU A 92 5.22 -2.61 -0.35
N GLY A 93 5.13 -3.56 0.59
CA GLY A 93 6.31 -4.19 1.17
C GLY A 93 7.12 -4.98 0.14
N LEU A 94 6.45 -5.73 -0.73
CA LEU A 94 7.11 -6.46 -1.81
C LEU A 94 7.78 -5.51 -2.80
N TRP A 95 7.11 -4.41 -3.16
CA TRP A 95 7.70 -3.39 -4.03
C TRP A 95 8.95 -2.79 -3.41
N ALA A 96 8.89 -2.39 -2.16
CA ALA A 96 10.02 -1.76 -1.47
C ALA A 96 11.21 -2.70 -1.32
N SER A 97 10.96 -3.99 -1.10
CA SER A 97 12.00 -5.01 -1.00
C SER A 97 12.42 -5.59 -2.35
N ARG A 98 11.78 -5.17 -3.43
CA ARG A 98 12.01 -5.63 -4.81
C ARG A 98 11.86 -7.15 -4.98
N ARG A 99 10.97 -7.74 -4.22
CA ARG A 99 10.71 -9.18 -4.28
C ARG A 99 9.63 -9.50 -5.30
N GLY A 100 10.04 -10.21 -6.35
CA GLY A 100 9.10 -10.78 -7.31
C GLY A 100 8.22 -9.77 -8.03
N LEU A 101 8.63 -8.50 -8.10
CA LEU A 101 7.87 -7.49 -8.81
C LEU A 101 8.24 -7.51 -10.29
N PRO A 102 7.26 -7.30 -11.18
CA PRO A 102 7.59 -7.18 -12.59
C PRO A 102 8.45 -5.96 -12.82
N ASP A 103 9.42 -6.09 -13.72
CA ASP A 103 10.16 -4.95 -14.21
C ASP A 103 9.24 -4.10 -15.07
N HIS A 104 9.15 -2.84 -14.77
CA HIS A 104 8.34 -1.88 -15.51
C HIS A 104 9.19 -1.14 -16.52
#